data_e4defbf904ece74c6460c012bc68df5a
#
_entry.id   e4defbf904ece74c6460c012bc68df5a
#
_cell.length_a   1.000
_cell.length_b   1.000
_cell.length_c   1.000
_cell.angle_alpha   90.00
_cell.angle_beta   90.00
_cell.angle_gamma   90.00
#
_symmetry.space_group_name_H-M   'P 1'
#
loop_
_entity.id
_entity.type
_entity.pdbx_description
1 polymer ?
#
loop_
_entity_poly.entity_id
_entity_poly.type
_entity_poly.pdbx_seq_one_letter_code
_entity_poly.pdbx_strand_id
1 'polypeptide(L)'
;MNTKQLKWFFLIVLALIWGSSFILIKKGLVGLNPFQLGSLRMIFAAGFLLIIGFKSLPLIPFHQWKYIALTAMFGTFIPAYLFAIAQTQIDSSVSSILNSLTPLNTLILGALIFKLDFKRSQISGVIIGLIGSALLILNGAMHHPEQNYSYAILVLIASLCYATNVNLIKRHLSDLSPLSISTGNFTVMLLPALIILYFSGFFEVIEIPKVQHSVIFIMILGTVGTGIANILFFKLIQMSSPVFATSVTYLIPVVAFFWGLLDNEMLTPVQFIGAFIILIGVYLSSKK
;
A
#
# COMPACT_ATOMS: atom_id res chain seq x y z
N MET A 1 24.39 -7.95 -6.62
CA MET A 1 23.20 -8.84 -6.40
C MET A 1 22.66 -9.27 -7.76
N ASN A 2 22.34 -10.55 -7.91
CA ASN A 2 21.64 -11.01 -9.12
C ASN A 2 20.15 -10.55 -9.07
N THR A 3 19.48 -10.60 -10.23
CA THR A 3 18.08 -10.12 -10.36
C THR A 3 17.13 -10.83 -9.38
N LYS A 4 17.34 -12.09 -9.05
CA LYS A 4 16.52 -12.84 -8.10
C LYS A 4 16.69 -12.31 -6.67
N GLN A 5 17.92 -12.08 -6.24
CA GLN A 5 18.22 -11.52 -4.91
C GLN A 5 17.65 -10.10 -4.76
N LEU A 6 17.75 -9.28 -5.81
CA LEU A 6 17.25 -7.91 -5.80
C LEU A 6 15.71 -7.85 -5.66
N LYS A 7 14.96 -8.77 -6.30
CA LYS A 7 13.49 -8.86 -6.13
C LYS A 7 13.09 -9.16 -4.70
N TRP A 8 13.76 -10.13 -4.06
CA TRP A 8 13.50 -10.48 -2.67
C TRP A 8 13.89 -9.34 -1.72
N PHE A 9 15.01 -8.68 -1.98
CA PHE A 9 15.43 -7.52 -1.21
C PHE A 9 14.37 -6.41 -1.26
N PHE A 10 13.90 -6.02 -2.45
CA PHE A 10 12.84 -5.02 -2.57
C PHE A 10 11.54 -5.45 -1.89
N LEU A 11 11.16 -6.72 -2.01
CA LEU A 11 9.96 -7.24 -1.39
C LEU A 11 10.03 -7.16 0.14
N ILE A 12 11.17 -7.53 0.74
CA ILE A 12 11.39 -7.44 2.20
C ILE A 12 11.39 -5.99 2.66
N VAL A 13 12.15 -5.12 1.98
CA VAL A 13 12.21 -3.69 2.32
C VAL A 13 10.82 -3.04 2.25
N LEU A 14 10.05 -3.34 1.20
CA LEU A 14 8.69 -2.84 1.06
C LEU A 14 7.75 -3.38 2.15
N ALA A 15 7.90 -4.66 2.52
CA ALA A 15 7.12 -5.24 3.61
C ALA A 15 7.40 -4.55 4.95
N LEU A 16 8.68 -4.25 5.24
CA LEU A 16 9.08 -3.50 6.44
C LEU A 16 8.50 -2.08 6.43
N ILE A 17 8.62 -1.36 5.31
CA ILE A 17 8.13 0.01 5.19
C ILE A 17 6.61 0.04 5.32
N TRP A 18 5.89 -0.77 4.54
CA TRP A 18 4.43 -0.74 4.54
C TRP A 18 3.80 -1.40 5.76
N GLY A 19 4.44 -2.43 6.33
CA GLY A 19 4.01 -3.00 7.59
C GLY A 19 4.11 -2.01 8.75
N SER A 20 5.13 -1.14 8.73
CA SER A 20 5.26 -0.03 9.68
C SER A 20 4.31 1.14 9.37
N SER A 21 3.74 1.21 8.17
CA SER A 21 2.84 2.32 7.79
C SER A 21 1.54 2.30 8.59
N PHE A 22 1.04 1.13 9.01
CA PHE A 22 -0.21 1.01 9.77
C PHE A 22 -0.12 1.68 11.14
N ILE A 23 1.00 1.52 11.84
CA ILE A 23 1.21 2.21 13.12
C ILE A 23 1.35 3.71 12.92
N LEU A 24 1.99 4.17 11.83
CA LEU A 24 2.10 5.58 11.50
C LEU A 24 0.74 6.22 11.19
N ILE A 25 -0.16 5.48 10.50
CA ILE A 25 -1.56 5.92 10.27
C ILE A 25 -2.28 6.02 11.61
N LYS A 26 -2.21 5.00 12.47
CA LYS A 26 -2.82 5.00 13.82
C LYS A 26 -2.36 6.20 14.65
N LYS A 27 -1.05 6.48 14.68
CA LYS A 27 -0.48 7.65 15.37
C LYS A 27 -0.89 8.98 14.72
N GLY A 28 -1.03 9.01 13.40
CA GLY A 28 -1.54 10.18 12.66
C GLY A 28 -3.00 10.49 12.99
N LEU A 29 -3.86 9.47 13.06
CA LEU A 29 -5.30 9.62 13.37
C LEU A 29 -5.56 10.09 14.81
N VAL A 30 -4.56 10.09 15.68
CA VAL A 30 -4.70 10.63 17.04
C VAL A 30 -5.01 12.15 17.01
N GLY A 31 -4.42 12.91 16.10
CA GLY A 31 -4.61 14.36 16.01
C GLY A 31 -5.19 14.84 14.67
N LEU A 32 -5.27 13.99 13.65
CA LEU A 32 -5.72 14.32 12.31
C LEU A 32 -6.98 13.54 11.94
N ASN A 33 -7.90 14.17 11.21
CA ASN A 33 -8.98 13.43 10.57
C ASN A 33 -8.47 12.69 9.32
N PRO A 34 -9.21 11.70 8.76
CA PRO A 34 -8.77 10.90 7.62
C PRO A 34 -8.44 11.72 6.36
N PHE A 35 -9.14 12.83 6.12
CA PHE A 35 -8.91 13.70 4.97
C PHE A 35 -7.62 14.51 5.12
N GLN A 36 -7.37 15.05 6.32
CA GLN A 36 -6.10 15.71 6.65
C GLN A 36 -4.92 14.76 6.52
N LEU A 37 -5.05 13.56 7.08
CA LEU A 37 -4.03 12.53 7.03
C LEU A 37 -3.69 12.11 5.59
N GLY A 38 -4.70 11.75 4.79
CA GLY A 38 -4.53 11.35 3.40
C GLY A 38 -3.88 12.45 2.56
N SER A 39 -4.35 13.71 2.72
CA SER A 39 -3.83 14.87 1.99
C SER A 39 -2.37 15.17 2.36
N LEU A 40 -2.04 15.24 3.65
CA LEU A 40 -0.67 15.49 4.12
C LEU A 40 0.29 14.40 3.65
N ARG A 41 -0.13 13.12 3.71
CA ARG A 41 0.65 11.99 3.19
C ARG A 41 1.03 12.21 1.71
N MET A 42 0.07 12.64 0.88
CA MET A 42 0.32 12.89 -0.54
C MET A 42 1.18 14.12 -0.78
N ILE A 43 0.97 15.20 -0.02
CA ILE A 43 1.74 16.43 -0.14
C ILE A 43 3.21 16.20 0.24
N PHE A 44 3.49 15.49 1.35
CA PHE A 44 4.86 15.15 1.74
C PHE A 44 5.54 14.23 0.72
N ALA A 45 4.81 13.24 0.19
CA ALA A 45 5.33 12.38 -0.88
C ALA A 45 5.61 13.17 -2.16
N ALA A 46 4.70 14.07 -2.56
CA ALA A 46 4.87 14.93 -3.72
C ALA A 46 6.07 15.86 -3.57
N GLY A 47 6.21 16.53 -2.43
CA GLY A 47 7.35 17.40 -2.13
C GLY A 47 8.67 16.65 -2.26
N PHE A 48 8.80 15.48 -1.62
CA PHE A 48 9.97 14.63 -1.71
C PHE A 48 10.26 14.21 -3.17
N LEU A 49 9.26 13.69 -3.88
CA LEU A 49 9.42 13.18 -5.24
C LEU A 49 9.70 14.28 -6.25
N LEU A 50 9.14 15.49 -6.09
CA LEU A 50 9.46 16.63 -6.92
C LEU A 50 10.91 17.08 -6.72
N ILE A 51 11.44 17.08 -5.50
CA ILE A 51 12.84 17.43 -5.25
C ILE A 51 13.79 16.48 -6.02
N ILE A 52 13.56 15.16 -5.94
CA ILE A 52 14.47 14.18 -6.53
C ILE A 52 14.16 13.82 -7.98
N GLY A 53 12.91 14.00 -8.42
CA GLY A 53 12.39 13.48 -9.68
C GLY A 53 11.88 14.54 -10.66
N PHE A 54 11.95 15.84 -10.35
CA PHE A 54 11.43 16.89 -11.24
C PHE A 54 11.98 16.79 -12.67
N LYS A 55 13.28 16.50 -12.82
CA LYS A 55 13.94 16.32 -14.13
C LYS A 55 13.44 15.11 -14.92
N SER A 56 12.69 14.19 -14.29
CA SER A 56 12.11 13.01 -14.94
C SER A 56 10.73 13.27 -15.56
N LEU A 57 10.05 14.36 -15.19
CA LEU A 57 8.73 14.70 -15.73
C LEU A 57 8.72 14.94 -17.26
N PRO A 58 9.67 15.69 -17.85
CA PRO A 58 9.72 15.88 -19.29
C PRO A 58 9.97 14.59 -20.08
N LEU A 59 10.45 13.53 -19.42
CA LEU A 59 10.69 12.23 -20.05
C LEU A 59 9.40 11.41 -20.21
N ILE A 60 8.27 11.88 -19.66
CA ILE A 60 6.98 11.21 -19.79
C ILE A 60 6.31 11.67 -21.09
N PRO A 61 6.12 10.77 -22.07
CA PRO A 61 5.43 11.11 -23.31
C PRO A 61 3.99 11.55 -23.04
N PHE A 62 3.50 12.55 -23.79
CA PHE A 62 2.17 13.12 -23.57
C PHE A 62 1.04 12.07 -23.55
N HIS A 63 1.10 11.08 -24.43
CA HIS A 63 0.10 10.03 -24.50
C HIS A 63 0.07 9.11 -23.27
N GLN A 64 1.14 9.07 -22.47
CA GLN A 64 1.21 8.25 -21.24
C GLN A 64 0.66 8.97 -20.00
N TRP A 65 0.48 10.30 -20.03
CA TRP A 65 -0.05 11.07 -18.91
C TRP A 65 -1.44 10.60 -18.46
N LYS A 66 -2.28 10.12 -19.38
CA LYS A 66 -3.58 9.50 -18.99
C LYS A 66 -3.41 8.27 -18.10
N TYR A 67 -2.38 7.45 -18.35
CA TYR A 67 -2.10 6.28 -17.51
C TYR A 67 -1.43 6.68 -16.19
N ILE A 68 -0.59 7.72 -16.20
CA ILE A 68 -0.06 8.34 -14.98
C ILE A 68 -1.20 8.83 -14.10
N ALA A 69 -2.19 9.54 -14.65
CA ALA A 69 -3.35 10.01 -13.89
C ALA A 69 -4.18 8.84 -13.33
N LEU A 70 -4.44 7.81 -14.13
CA LEU A 70 -5.16 6.61 -13.66
C LEU A 70 -4.39 5.87 -12.55
N THR A 71 -3.07 5.70 -12.72
CA THR A 71 -2.24 5.05 -11.69
C THR A 71 -2.10 5.91 -10.43
N ALA A 72 -2.11 7.24 -10.56
CA ALA A 72 -2.19 8.16 -9.44
C ALA A 72 -3.48 7.96 -8.63
N MET A 73 -4.62 7.94 -9.31
CA MET A 73 -5.94 7.78 -8.68
C MET A 73 -6.08 6.40 -8.02
N PHE A 74 -5.83 5.32 -8.75
CA PHE A 74 -6.02 3.95 -8.24
C PHE A 74 -4.87 3.45 -7.38
N GLY A 75 -3.65 3.93 -7.60
CA GLY A 75 -2.48 3.47 -6.85
C GLY A 75 -2.25 4.17 -5.51
N THR A 76 -2.81 5.37 -5.33
CA THR A 76 -2.53 6.13 -4.11
C THR A 76 -3.71 7.00 -3.66
N PHE A 77 -4.28 7.85 -4.53
CA PHE A 77 -5.24 8.86 -4.12
C PHE A 77 -6.47 8.24 -3.44
N ILE A 78 -7.24 7.44 -4.19
CA ILE A 78 -8.45 6.80 -3.65
C ILE A 78 -8.10 5.88 -2.46
N PRO A 79 -7.13 4.94 -2.55
CA PRO A 79 -6.82 4.06 -1.45
C PRO A 79 -6.36 4.78 -0.18
N ALA A 80 -5.61 5.88 -0.28
CA ALA A 80 -5.12 6.59 0.90
C ALA A 80 -6.25 7.09 1.80
N TYR A 81 -7.31 7.63 1.21
CA TYR A 81 -8.49 8.06 1.96
C TYR A 81 -9.32 6.87 2.45
N LEU A 82 -9.55 5.86 1.59
CA LEU A 82 -10.34 4.69 1.96
C LEU A 82 -9.75 3.95 3.15
N PHE A 83 -8.42 3.75 3.19
CA PHE A 83 -7.74 3.14 4.33
C PHE A 83 -7.81 4.02 5.58
N ALA A 84 -7.60 5.33 5.46
CA ALA A 84 -7.68 6.23 6.59
C ALA A 84 -9.09 6.27 7.19
N ILE A 85 -10.14 6.30 6.36
CA ILE A 85 -11.53 6.25 6.81
C ILE A 85 -11.84 4.87 7.44
N ALA A 86 -11.44 3.77 6.81
CA ALA A 86 -11.67 2.44 7.35
C ALA A 86 -11.06 2.27 8.74
N GLN A 87 -9.82 2.72 8.94
CA GLN A 87 -9.09 2.59 10.21
C GLN A 87 -9.61 3.48 11.35
N THR A 88 -10.62 4.32 11.11
CA THR A 88 -11.37 4.97 12.19
C THR A 88 -12.39 4.04 12.86
N GLN A 89 -12.74 2.91 12.21
CA GLN A 89 -13.84 2.03 12.62
C GLN A 89 -13.44 0.56 12.72
N ILE A 90 -12.36 0.15 12.06
CA ILE A 90 -11.82 -1.21 12.10
C ILE A 90 -10.33 -1.15 12.40
N ASP A 91 -9.83 -2.16 13.09
CA ASP A 91 -8.41 -2.26 13.43
C ASP A 91 -7.51 -2.31 12.18
N SER A 92 -6.29 -1.84 12.37
CA SER A 92 -5.24 -1.92 11.35
C SER A 92 -4.95 -3.36 10.93
N SER A 93 -5.10 -4.33 11.84
CA SER A 93 -5.02 -5.76 11.57
C SER A 93 -6.09 -6.20 10.57
N VAL A 94 -7.36 -5.91 10.77
CA VAL A 94 -8.45 -6.24 9.83
C VAL A 94 -8.22 -5.59 8.47
N SER A 95 -7.83 -4.30 8.45
CA SER A 95 -7.50 -3.59 7.21
C SER A 95 -6.35 -4.26 6.46
N SER A 96 -5.32 -4.72 7.17
CA SER A 96 -4.18 -5.39 6.54
C SER A 96 -4.52 -6.75 5.94
N ILE A 97 -5.52 -7.51 6.51
CA ILE A 97 -6.03 -8.76 5.89
C ILE A 97 -6.69 -8.51 4.57
N LEU A 98 -7.67 -7.61 4.62
CA LEU A 98 -8.47 -7.33 3.44
C LEU A 98 -7.58 -6.79 2.32
N ASN A 99 -6.51 -6.06 2.66
CA ASN A 99 -5.48 -5.66 1.72
C ASN A 99 -4.70 -6.87 1.14
N SER A 100 -4.62 -7.98 1.86
CA SER A 100 -3.99 -9.22 1.35
C SER A 100 -4.79 -9.89 0.22
N LEU A 101 -6.00 -9.42 -0.09
CA LEU A 101 -6.74 -9.78 -1.30
C LEU A 101 -6.18 -9.14 -2.57
N THR A 102 -5.30 -8.14 -2.45
CA THR A 102 -4.72 -7.44 -3.61
C THR A 102 -4.05 -8.36 -4.63
N PRO A 103 -3.24 -9.37 -4.28
CA PRO A 103 -2.67 -10.29 -5.26
C PRO A 103 -3.72 -11.13 -5.98
N LEU A 104 -4.77 -11.57 -5.28
CA LEU A 104 -5.89 -12.28 -5.89
C LEU A 104 -6.63 -11.39 -6.89
N ASN A 105 -6.97 -10.17 -6.48
CA ASN A 105 -7.60 -9.17 -7.34
C ASN A 105 -6.69 -8.81 -8.53
N THR A 106 -5.37 -8.73 -8.32
CA THR A 106 -4.38 -8.49 -9.39
C THR A 106 -4.38 -9.62 -10.43
N LEU A 107 -4.45 -10.86 -9.96
CA LEU A 107 -4.54 -12.03 -10.84
C LEU A 107 -5.83 -11.99 -11.67
N ILE A 108 -6.99 -11.84 -11.00
CA ILE A 108 -8.31 -11.85 -11.63
C ILE A 108 -8.42 -10.73 -12.67
N LEU A 109 -8.13 -9.48 -12.27
CA LEU A 109 -8.20 -8.33 -13.16
C LEU A 109 -7.15 -8.43 -14.27
N GLY A 110 -5.95 -8.93 -13.95
CA GLY A 110 -4.89 -9.19 -14.91
C GLY A 110 -5.32 -10.14 -16.02
N ALA A 111 -5.96 -11.25 -15.68
CA ALA A 111 -6.47 -12.22 -16.64
C ALA A 111 -7.68 -11.69 -17.42
N LEU A 112 -8.71 -11.17 -16.74
CA LEU A 112 -9.99 -10.81 -17.35
C LEU A 112 -9.93 -9.53 -18.18
N ILE A 113 -9.26 -8.50 -17.66
CA ILE A 113 -9.27 -7.16 -18.27
C ILE A 113 -8.00 -6.90 -19.07
N PHE A 114 -6.85 -7.25 -18.47
CA PHE A 114 -5.55 -6.91 -19.04
C PHE A 114 -4.95 -8.03 -19.92
N LYS A 115 -5.61 -9.21 -19.98
CA LYS A 115 -5.19 -10.37 -20.78
C LYS A 115 -3.72 -10.76 -20.54
N LEU A 116 -3.31 -10.73 -19.26
CA LEU A 116 -1.98 -11.15 -18.83
C LEU A 116 -1.99 -12.65 -18.53
N ASP A 117 -0.92 -13.33 -18.92
CA ASP A 117 -0.75 -14.78 -18.64
C ASP A 117 -0.23 -14.98 -17.21
N PHE A 118 -0.81 -15.95 -16.53
CA PHE A 118 -0.42 -16.37 -15.19
C PHE A 118 -0.17 -17.87 -15.12
N LYS A 119 0.80 -18.26 -14.29
CA LYS A 119 1.12 -19.67 -14.06
C LYS A 119 0.29 -20.25 -12.91
N ARG A 120 0.04 -21.57 -12.95
CA ARG A 120 -0.67 -22.30 -11.89
C ARG A 120 0.00 -22.11 -10.51
N SER A 121 1.34 -22.06 -10.47
CA SER A 121 2.09 -21.81 -9.22
C SER A 121 1.79 -20.45 -8.59
N GLN A 122 1.54 -19.42 -9.40
CA GLN A 122 1.17 -18.09 -8.91
C GLN A 122 -0.23 -18.11 -8.30
N ILE A 123 -1.18 -18.81 -8.92
CA ILE A 123 -2.54 -18.97 -8.39
C ILE A 123 -2.50 -19.71 -7.04
N SER A 124 -1.79 -20.84 -6.98
CA SER A 124 -1.64 -21.59 -5.73
C SER A 124 -0.99 -20.75 -4.64
N GLY A 125 0.06 -19.99 -4.98
CA GLY A 125 0.73 -19.09 -4.04
C GLY A 125 -0.19 -18.00 -3.50
N VAL A 126 -1.04 -17.40 -4.36
CA VAL A 126 -2.05 -16.41 -3.95
C VAL A 126 -3.05 -17.00 -2.97
N ILE A 127 -3.62 -18.20 -3.29
CA ILE A 127 -4.61 -18.85 -2.41
C ILE A 127 -3.99 -19.21 -1.05
N ILE A 128 -2.80 -19.80 -1.05
CA ILE A 128 -2.10 -20.18 0.19
C ILE A 128 -1.78 -18.93 1.03
N GLY A 129 -1.26 -17.86 0.41
CA GLY A 129 -0.97 -16.60 1.10
C GLY A 129 -2.22 -15.96 1.70
N LEU A 130 -3.36 -16.02 0.97
CA LEU A 130 -4.64 -15.52 1.45
C LEU A 130 -5.14 -16.32 2.67
N ILE A 131 -5.06 -17.65 2.63
CA ILE A 131 -5.43 -18.51 3.77
C ILE A 131 -4.57 -18.17 4.98
N GLY A 132 -3.26 -18.05 4.81
CA GLY A 132 -2.34 -17.67 5.88
C GLY A 132 -2.68 -16.30 6.48
N SER A 133 -2.97 -15.31 5.64
CA SER A 133 -3.38 -13.98 6.08
C SER A 133 -4.70 -14.02 6.86
N ALA A 134 -5.70 -14.75 6.36
CA ALA A 134 -6.97 -14.91 7.04
C ALA A 134 -6.80 -15.57 8.43
N LEU A 135 -6.04 -16.66 8.53
CA LEU A 135 -5.76 -17.33 9.81
C LEU A 135 -5.08 -16.38 10.81
N LEU A 136 -4.05 -15.70 10.36
CA LEU A 136 -3.26 -14.81 11.19
C LEU A 136 -4.10 -13.71 11.83
N ILE A 137 -5.12 -13.22 11.17
CA ILE A 137 -5.80 -12.02 11.58
C ILE A 137 -7.25 -12.21 12.00
N LEU A 138 -7.99 -13.20 11.49
CA LEU A 138 -9.27 -13.56 12.07
C LEU A 138 -9.13 -13.91 13.56
N ASN A 139 -8.00 -14.53 13.92
CA ASN A 139 -7.68 -14.79 15.31
C ASN A 139 -7.50 -13.49 16.12
N GLY A 140 -6.87 -12.44 15.52
CA GLY A 140 -6.78 -11.11 16.16
C GLY A 140 -8.12 -10.40 16.25
N ALA A 141 -8.93 -10.43 15.17
CA ALA A 141 -10.23 -9.76 15.12
C ALA A 141 -11.27 -10.38 16.07
N MET A 142 -11.15 -11.68 16.41
CA MET A 142 -12.02 -12.33 17.41
C MET A 142 -11.92 -11.71 18.81
N HIS A 143 -10.85 -10.97 19.10
CA HIS A 143 -10.66 -10.33 20.39
C HIS A 143 -11.28 -8.92 20.47
N HIS A 144 -11.77 -8.37 19.33
CA HIS A 144 -12.37 -7.04 19.23
C HIS A 144 -13.72 -7.06 18.50
N PRO A 145 -14.80 -7.58 19.11
CA PRO A 145 -16.11 -7.76 18.47
C PRO A 145 -16.89 -6.45 18.26
N GLU A 146 -16.48 -5.35 18.87
CA GLU A 146 -17.18 -4.06 18.78
C GLU A 146 -16.86 -3.25 17.50
N GLN A 147 -16.08 -3.78 16.57
CA GLN A 147 -15.71 -3.09 15.35
C GLN A 147 -16.85 -3.03 14.32
N ASN A 148 -16.97 -1.91 13.62
CA ASN A 148 -17.94 -1.78 12.54
C ASN A 148 -17.40 -2.34 11.21
N TYR A 149 -17.66 -3.63 10.97
CA TYR A 149 -17.18 -4.34 9.78
C TYR A 149 -17.75 -3.83 8.45
N SER A 150 -18.77 -2.97 8.43
CA SER A 150 -19.25 -2.35 7.20
C SER A 150 -18.15 -1.50 6.51
N TYR A 151 -17.23 -0.95 7.30
CA TYR A 151 -16.08 -0.20 6.79
C TYR A 151 -15.03 -1.09 6.08
N ALA A 152 -15.11 -2.39 6.21
CA ALA A 152 -14.30 -3.35 5.47
C ALA A 152 -14.49 -3.22 3.95
N ILE A 153 -15.66 -2.79 3.50
CA ILE A 153 -15.93 -2.55 2.06
C ILE A 153 -14.97 -1.52 1.46
N LEU A 154 -14.57 -0.51 2.24
CA LEU A 154 -13.64 0.52 1.77
C LEU A 154 -12.26 -0.06 1.46
N VAL A 155 -11.80 -1.01 2.29
CA VAL A 155 -10.53 -1.71 2.07
C VAL A 155 -10.62 -2.65 0.87
N LEU A 156 -11.76 -3.33 0.67
CA LEU A 156 -11.98 -4.15 -0.52
C LEU A 156 -11.92 -3.31 -1.81
N ILE A 157 -12.56 -2.14 -1.82
CA ILE A 157 -12.46 -1.20 -2.95
C ILE A 157 -11.00 -0.73 -3.14
N ALA A 158 -10.29 -0.40 -2.07
CA ALA A 158 -8.90 0.00 -2.14
C ALA A 158 -8.01 -1.12 -2.72
N SER A 159 -8.25 -2.39 -2.35
CA SER A 159 -7.49 -3.53 -2.89
C SER A 159 -7.74 -3.75 -4.39
N LEU A 160 -8.95 -3.51 -4.88
CA LEU A 160 -9.27 -3.50 -6.31
C LEU A 160 -8.58 -2.35 -7.03
N CYS A 161 -8.53 -1.17 -6.42
CA CYS A 161 -7.77 -0.03 -6.95
C CYS A 161 -6.28 -0.36 -7.09
N TYR A 162 -5.66 -0.94 -6.06
CA TYR A 162 -4.25 -1.38 -6.13
C TYR A 162 -4.01 -2.43 -7.21
N ALA A 163 -4.91 -3.40 -7.33
CA ALA A 163 -4.83 -4.42 -8.38
C ALA A 163 -4.89 -3.81 -9.79
N THR A 164 -5.79 -2.85 -9.99
CA THR A 164 -5.90 -2.08 -11.24
C THR A 164 -4.62 -1.30 -11.52
N ASN A 165 -4.10 -0.59 -10.53
CA ASN A 165 -2.86 0.19 -10.64
C ASN A 165 -1.67 -0.67 -11.09
N VAL A 166 -1.45 -1.81 -10.44
CA VAL A 166 -0.31 -2.70 -10.76
C VAL A 166 -0.38 -3.23 -12.20
N ASN A 167 -1.58 -3.62 -12.63
CA ASN A 167 -1.80 -4.08 -14.01
C ASN A 167 -1.63 -2.96 -15.03
N LEU A 168 -2.10 -1.74 -14.74
CA LEU A 168 -1.89 -0.56 -15.60
C LEU A 168 -0.40 -0.24 -15.77
N ILE A 169 0.36 -0.22 -14.67
CA ILE A 169 1.81 0.04 -14.72
C ILE A 169 2.49 -1.02 -15.59
N LYS A 170 2.18 -2.30 -15.36
CA LYS A 170 2.81 -3.40 -16.10
C LYS A 170 2.53 -3.32 -17.59
N ARG A 171 1.31 -2.93 -17.97
CA ARG A 171 0.86 -2.93 -19.36
C ARG A 171 1.25 -1.67 -20.12
N HIS A 172 1.17 -0.50 -19.48
CA HIS A 172 1.22 0.78 -20.20
C HIS A 172 2.37 1.69 -19.79
N LEU A 173 3.05 1.43 -18.69
CA LEU A 173 4.10 2.29 -18.15
C LEU A 173 5.43 1.54 -17.92
N SER A 174 5.57 0.32 -18.48
CA SER A 174 6.80 -0.48 -18.32
C SER A 174 8.05 0.19 -18.88
N ASP A 175 7.89 1.06 -19.86
CA ASP A 175 8.98 1.76 -20.55
C ASP A 175 9.47 3.00 -19.80
N LEU A 176 8.67 3.51 -18.85
CA LEU A 176 9.05 4.64 -18.01
C LEU A 176 9.89 4.20 -16.82
N SER A 177 10.79 5.10 -16.38
CA SER A 177 11.51 4.85 -15.13
C SER A 177 10.54 4.84 -13.93
N PRO A 178 10.80 4.02 -12.89
CA PRO A 178 10.00 4.04 -11.65
C PRO A 178 9.91 5.44 -11.02
N LEU A 179 11.00 6.23 -11.13
CA LEU A 179 11.03 7.60 -10.64
C LEU A 179 10.09 8.50 -11.46
N SER A 180 10.07 8.38 -12.80
CA SER A 180 9.15 9.14 -13.67
C SER A 180 7.70 8.84 -13.34
N ILE A 181 7.35 7.55 -13.19
CA ILE A 181 5.99 7.14 -12.82
C ILE A 181 5.60 7.72 -11.45
N SER A 182 6.48 7.55 -10.44
CA SER A 182 6.20 8.06 -9.09
C SER A 182 6.04 9.56 -9.07
N THR A 183 7.00 10.31 -9.67
CA THR A 183 6.95 11.76 -9.69
C THR A 183 5.73 12.27 -10.47
N GLY A 184 5.41 11.67 -11.62
CA GLY A 184 4.23 12.00 -12.41
C GLY A 184 2.93 11.78 -11.63
N ASN A 185 2.78 10.63 -10.96
CA ASN A 185 1.61 10.33 -10.13
C ASN A 185 1.39 11.40 -9.06
N PHE A 186 2.45 11.74 -8.32
CA PHE A 186 2.33 12.71 -7.23
C PHE A 186 2.21 14.16 -7.70
N THR A 187 2.70 14.49 -8.89
CA THR A 187 2.43 15.79 -9.53
C THR A 187 0.93 15.95 -9.83
N VAL A 188 0.29 14.90 -10.36
CA VAL A 188 -1.16 14.90 -10.63
C VAL A 188 -1.99 15.00 -9.33
N MET A 189 -1.56 14.32 -8.27
CA MET A 189 -2.31 14.28 -7.00
C MET A 189 -2.11 15.52 -6.13
N LEU A 190 -1.05 16.30 -6.35
CA LEU A 190 -0.68 17.40 -5.46
C LEU A 190 -1.80 18.45 -5.35
N LEU A 191 -2.33 18.92 -6.48
CA LEU A 191 -3.39 19.92 -6.47
C LEU A 191 -4.68 19.43 -5.80
N PRO A 192 -5.26 18.26 -6.16
CA PRO A 192 -6.41 17.73 -5.43
C PRO A 192 -6.15 17.53 -3.92
N ALA A 193 -4.95 17.08 -3.54
CA ALA A 193 -4.62 16.89 -2.13
C ALA A 193 -4.55 18.23 -1.36
N LEU A 194 -4.00 19.28 -1.97
CA LEU A 194 -3.98 20.62 -1.40
C LEU A 194 -5.40 21.20 -1.22
N ILE A 195 -6.26 21.00 -2.22
CA ILE A 195 -7.66 21.43 -2.16
C ILE A 195 -8.39 20.73 -1.00
N ILE A 196 -8.27 19.40 -0.90
CA ILE A 196 -8.91 18.65 0.19
C ILE A 196 -8.34 19.07 1.55
N LEU A 197 -7.03 19.28 1.66
CA LEU A 197 -6.41 19.74 2.90
C LEU A 197 -6.97 21.09 3.34
N TYR A 198 -7.11 22.02 2.38
CA TYR A 198 -7.64 23.35 2.65
C TYR A 198 -9.07 23.29 3.22
N PHE A 199 -9.97 22.49 2.59
CA PHE A 199 -11.36 22.36 3.04
C PHE A 199 -11.55 21.40 4.22
N SER A 200 -10.51 20.70 4.67
CA SER A 200 -10.58 19.76 5.80
C SER A 200 -10.52 20.44 7.19
N GLY A 201 -10.37 21.75 7.25
CA GLY A 201 -10.18 22.51 8.50
C GLY A 201 -8.78 22.33 9.11
N PHE A 202 -7.79 21.84 8.35
CA PHE A 202 -6.44 21.59 8.87
C PHE A 202 -5.76 22.84 9.43
N PHE A 203 -5.90 23.98 8.74
CA PHE A 203 -5.25 25.23 9.12
C PHE A 203 -5.81 25.85 10.40
N GLU A 204 -7.01 25.43 10.84
CA GLU A 204 -7.61 25.86 12.10
C GLU A 204 -7.04 25.09 13.31
N VAL A 205 -6.51 23.88 13.06
CA VAL A 205 -6.06 22.97 14.13
C VAL A 205 -4.55 22.74 14.16
N ILE A 206 -3.78 23.26 13.18
CA ILE A 206 -2.34 22.99 13.04
C ILE A 206 -1.51 23.45 14.25
N GLU A 207 -1.97 24.44 15.00
CA GLU A 207 -1.28 24.94 16.19
C GLU A 207 -1.46 24.05 17.42
N ILE A 208 -2.40 23.10 17.37
CA ILE A 208 -2.64 22.18 18.48
C ILE A 208 -1.44 21.20 18.57
N PRO A 209 -0.76 21.08 19.74
CA PRO A 209 0.44 20.25 19.88
C PRO A 209 0.21 18.78 19.46
N LYS A 210 -0.98 18.23 19.72
CA LYS A 210 -1.37 16.88 19.33
C LYS A 210 -1.42 16.72 17.81
N VAL A 211 -1.88 17.73 17.07
CA VAL A 211 -1.92 17.76 15.60
C VAL A 211 -0.50 17.81 15.06
N GLN A 212 0.34 18.72 15.58
CA GLN A 212 1.73 18.86 15.15
C GLN A 212 2.51 17.56 15.33
N HIS A 213 2.31 16.87 16.46
CA HIS A 213 2.92 15.56 16.69
C HIS A 213 2.45 14.52 15.68
N SER A 214 1.16 14.49 15.35
CA SER A 214 0.60 13.60 14.33
C SER A 214 1.15 13.90 12.93
N VAL A 215 1.37 15.16 12.57
CA VAL A 215 1.96 15.57 11.29
C VAL A 215 3.35 14.99 11.09
N ILE A 216 4.17 14.85 12.15
CA ILE A 216 5.51 14.25 12.06
C ILE A 216 5.41 12.79 11.59
N PHE A 217 4.47 12.00 12.14
CA PHE A 217 4.26 10.62 11.70
C PHE A 217 3.83 10.56 10.23
N ILE A 218 2.98 11.49 9.80
CA ILE A 218 2.51 11.53 8.42
C ILE A 218 3.58 12.04 7.45
N MET A 219 4.50 12.89 7.90
CA MET A 219 5.67 13.27 7.11
C MET A 219 6.57 12.05 6.83
N ILE A 220 6.85 11.22 7.84
CA ILE A 220 7.59 9.95 7.67
C ILE A 220 6.82 9.00 6.74
N LEU A 221 5.52 8.84 6.97
CA LEU A 221 4.64 8.02 6.14
C LEU A 221 4.61 8.50 4.68
N GLY A 222 4.52 9.79 4.44
CA GLY A 222 4.52 10.40 3.11
C GLY A 222 5.84 10.22 2.37
N THR A 223 6.95 10.56 3.02
CA THR A 223 8.27 10.50 2.37
C THR A 223 8.75 9.06 2.19
N VAL A 224 8.81 8.27 3.26
CA VAL A 224 9.34 6.90 3.24
C VAL A 224 8.26 5.90 2.84
N GLY A 225 7.14 5.89 3.55
CA GLY A 225 6.05 4.92 3.37
C GLY A 225 5.33 5.05 2.03
N THR A 226 5.47 6.22 1.38
CA THR A 226 4.79 6.49 0.11
C THR A 226 5.79 6.87 -0.99
N GLY A 227 6.57 7.92 -0.82
CA GLY A 227 7.49 8.40 -1.86
C GLY A 227 8.56 7.37 -2.25
N ILE A 228 9.40 6.97 -1.32
CA ILE A 228 10.45 5.97 -1.55
C ILE A 228 9.85 4.61 -1.88
N ALA A 229 8.85 4.18 -1.10
CA ALA A 229 8.22 2.88 -1.30
C ALA A 229 7.62 2.71 -2.70
N ASN A 230 6.97 3.74 -3.27
CA ASN A 230 6.41 3.66 -4.63
C ASN A 230 7.51 3.50 -5.70
N ILE A 231 8.64 4.18 -5.57
CA ILE A 231 9.77 4.00 -6.51
C ILE A 231 10.24 2.54 -6.47
N LEU A 232 10.46 1.99 -5.28
CA LEU A 232 10.89 0.60 -5.10
C LEU A 232 9.84 -0.40 -5.62
N PHE A 233 8.57 -0.14 -5.34
CA PHE A 233 7.46 -1.00 -5.76
C PHE A 233 7.27 -1.01 -7.28
N PHE A 234 7.32 0.16 -7.93
CA PHE A 234 7.23 0.23 -9.39
C PHE A 234 8.43 -0.45 -10.05
N LYS A 235 9.62 -0.33 -9.46
CA LYS A 235 10.78 -1.12 -9.88
C LYS A 235 10.54 -2.62 -9.74
N LEU A 236 9.95 -3.05 -8.62
CA LEU A 236 9.61 -4.44 -8.39
C LEU A 236 8.58 -4.97 -9.40
N ILE A 237 7.55 -4.19 -9.75
CA ILE A 237 6.57 -4.54 -10.79
C ILE A 237 7.26 -4.74 -12.15
N GLN A 238 8.17 -3.85 -12.53
CA GLN A 238 8.88 -3.94 -13.80
C GLN A 238 9.80 -5.16 -13.87
N MET A 239 10.47 -5.49 -12.76
CA MET A 239 11.43 -6.61 -12.68
C MET A 239 10.76 -7.98 -12.50
N SER A 240 9.47 -8.02 -12.12
CA SER A 240 8.78 -9.25 -11.74
C SER A 240 7.40 -9.37 -12.41
N SER A 241 6.58 -10.33 -11.94
CA SER A 241 5.16 -10.37 -12.29
C SER A 241 4.34 -9.46 -11.36
N PRO A 242 3.17 -8.96 -11.84
CA PRO A 242 2.22 -8.23 -10.99
C PRO A 242 1.87 -8.97 -9.70
N VAL A 243 1.60 -10.27 -9.79
CA VAL A 243 1.25 -11.12 -8.63
C VAL A 243 2.41 -11.22 -7.63
N PHE A 244 3.66 -11.37 -8.11
CA PHE A 244 4.82 -11.37 -7.21
C PHE A 244 5.00 -10.02 -6.52
N ALA A 245 4.86 -8.91 -7.24
CA ALA A 245 5.01 -7.58 -6.64
C ALA A 245 3.95 -7.33 -5.56
N THR A 246 2.68 -7.67 -5.83
CA THR A 246 1.60 -7.49 -4.86
C THR A 246 1.65 -8.45 -3.69
N SER A 247 2.37 -9.58 -3.80
CA SER A 247 2.51 -10.52 -2.67
C SER A 247 3.25 -9.93 -1.47
N VAL A 248 3.88 -8.74 -1.62
CA VAL A 248 4.38 -7.96 -0.48
C VAL A 248 3.28 -7.74 0.58
N THR A 249 2.01 -7.62 0.17
CA THR A 249 0.89 -7.42 1.08
C THR A 249 0.66 -8.58 2.06
N TYR A 250 1.15 -9.78 1.77
CA TYR A 250 1.11 -10.91 2.71
C TYR A 250 2.15 -10.79 3.82
N LEU A 251 3.26 -10.09 3.57
CA LEU A 251 4.30 -9.86 4.57
C LEU A 251 3.99 -8.67 5.48
N ILE A 252 3.14 -7.75 5.04
CA ILE A 252 2.71 -6.59 5.82
C ILE A 252 2.18 -6.99 7.20
N PRO A 253 1.23 -7.95 7.33
CA PRO A 253 0.76 -8.42 8.62
C PRO A 253 1.88 -8.95 9.52
N VAL A 254 2.83 -9.69 8.96
CA VAL A 254 3.97 -10.22 9.74
C VAL A 254 4.74 -9.09 10.42
N VAL A 255 5.03 -8.00 9.69
CA VAL A 255 5.73 -6.84 10.25
C VAL A 255 4.83 -6.08 11.24
N ALA A 256 3.54 -5.95 10.93
CA ALA A 256 2.58 -5.29 11.83
C ALA A 256 2.50 -6.01 13.20
N PHE A 257 2.66 -7.34 13.24
CA PHE A 257 2.72 -8.09 14.50
C PHE A 257 3.97 -7.81 15.32
N PHE A 258 5.14 -7.63 14.68
CA PHE A 258 6.32 -7.20 15.42
C PHE A 258 6.11 -5.84 16.11
N TRP A 259 5.39 -4.93 15.45
CA TRP A 259 4.98 -3.67 16.07
C TRP A 259 3.97 -3.88 17.20
N GLY A 260 3.02 -4.81 17.04
CA GLY A 260 2.06 -5.20 18.09
C GLY A 260 2.79 -5.76 19.33
N LEU A 261 3.81 -6.62 19.13
CA LEU A 261 4.64 -7.13 20.23
C LEU A 261 5.34 -6.00 21.01
N LEU A 262 5.86 -5.00 20.29
CA LEU A 262 6.49 -3.84 20.92
C LEU A 262 5.47 -2.97 21.68
N ASP A 263 4.20 -3.03 21.30
CA ASP A 263 3.06 -2.37 21.95
C ASP A 263 2.35 -3.28 22.99
N ASN A 264 3.04 -4.35 23.44
CA ASN A 264 2.58 -5.35 24.40
C ASN A 264 1.38 -6.22 23.94
N GLU A 265 1.17 -6.39 22.66
CA GLU A 265 0.21 -7.35 22.12
C GLU A 265 0.77 -8.77 22.18
N MET A 266 0.00 -9.72 22.74
CA MET A 266 0.42 -11.13 22.78
C MET A 266 0.07 -11.84 21.47
N LEU A 267 1.08 -12.45 20.83
CA LEU A 267 0.88 -13.30 19.66
C LEU A 267 0.40 -14.68 20.07
N THR A 268 -0.64 -15.17 19.40
CA THR A 268 -1.12 -16.54 19.59
C THR A 268 -0.34 -17.53 18.71
N PRO A 269 -0.28 -18.84 19.08
CA PRO A 269 0.30 -19.87 18.21
C PRO A 269 -0.33 -19.92 16.81
N VAL A 270 -1.63 -19.62 16.69
CA VAL A 270 -2.34 -19.56 15.40
C VAL A 270 -1.80 -18.45 14.51
N GLN A 271 -1.42 -17.31 15.09
CA GLN A 271 -0.83 -16.20 14.35
C GLN A 271 0.56 -16.56 13.78
N PHE A 272 1.38 -17.30 14.54
CA PHE A 272 2.67 -17.81 14.04
C PHE A 272 2.49 -18.79 12.87
N ILE A 273 1.52 -19.71 12.97
CA ILE A 273 1.20 -20.64 11.87
C ILE A 273 0.75 -19.86 10.64
N GLY A 274 -0.12 -18.86 10.79
CA GLY A 274 -0.56 -17.99 9.71
C GLY A 274 0.60 -17.28 9.02
N ALA A 275 1.55 -16.72 9.79
CA ALA A 275 2.74 -16.07 9.25
C ALA A 275 3.60 -17.05 8.41
N PHE A 276 3.79 -18.28 8.86
CA PHE A 276 4.53 -19.29 8.13
C PHE A 276 3.85 -19.68 6.80
N ILE A 277 2.52 -19.85 6.81
CA ILE A 277 1.72 -20.13 5.61
C ILE A 277 1.84 -18.96 4.60
N ILE A 278 1.84 -17.70 5.08
CA ILE A 278 2.06 -16.51 4.23
C ILE A 278 3.40 -16.62 3.48
N LEU A 279 4.48 -16.95 4.19
CA LEU A 279 5.81 -17.07 3.59
C LEU A 279 5.86 -18.16 2.49
N ILE A 280 5.16 -19.28 2.68
CA ILE A 280 5.00 -20.32 1.67
C ILE A 280 4.26 -19.77 0.43
N GLY A 281 3.16 -19.04 0.63
CA GLY A 281 2.40 -18.41 -0.46
C GLY A 281 3.24 -17.43 -1.27
N VAL A 282 4.02 -16.58 -0.61
CA VAL A 282 4.96 -15.64 -1.27
C VAL A 282 6.02 -16.39 -2.07
N TYR A 283 6.60 -17.45 -1.51
CA TYR A 283 7.59 -18.26 -2.21
C TYR A 283 7.01 -18.90 -3.47
N LEU A 284 5.81 -19.47 -3.40
CA LEU A 284 5.15 -20.10 -4.55
C LEU A 284 4.78 -19.09 -5.63
N SER A 285 4.32 -17.89 -5.26
CA SER A 285 4.01 -16.83 -6.23
C SER A 285 5.25 -16.26 -6.91
N SER A 286 6.45 -16.48 -6.36
CA SER A 286 7.72 -16.06 -6.94
C SER A 286 8.22 -16.98 -8.05
N LYS A 287 7.75 -18.24 -8.10
CA LYS A 287 8.20 -19.21 -9.11
C LYS A 287 7.78 -18.76 -10.51
N LYS A 288 8.77 -18.71 -11.40
CA LYS A 288 8.57 -18.43 -12.84
C LYS A 288 7.92 -19.58 -13.56
#